data_23ea15b94d5aabd2012d196f62b28804
#
_entry.id   23ea15b94d5aabd2012d196f62b28804
#
_cell.length_a   1.000
_cell.length_b   1.000
_cell.length_c   1.000
_cell.angle_alpha   90.00
_cell.angle_beta   90.00
_cell.angle_gamma   90.00
#
_symmetry.space_group_name_H-M   'P 1'
#
loop_
_entity.id
_entity.type
_entity.pdbx_description
1 polymer ?
#
loop_
_entity_poly.entity_id
_entity_poly.type
_entity_poly.pdbx_seq_one_letter_code
_entity_poly.pdbx_strand_id
1 'polypeptide(L)' 'MTYGLSLDIGTSGTRAHAVDLSNGKIISTAMTSCHPLPGANIMDHLTFCINVGSDIAHRILMDTVNKVIRNLHINLKQVE' A
#
# COMPACT_ATOMS: atom_id res chain seq x y z
N MET A 1 5.29 19.70 11.26
CA MET A 1 5.19 19.33 9.83
C MET A 1 4.01 18.39 9.63
N THR A 2 3.19 18.66 8.64
CA THR A 2 2.01 17.85 8.34
C THR A 2 2.24 17.05 7.06
N TYR A 3 1.93 15.76 7.11
CA TYR A 3 2.14 14.86 5.99
C TYR A 3 0.83 14.42 5.36
N GLY A 4 0.85 14.24 4.05
CA GLY A 4 -0.14 13.49 3.32
C GLY A 4 0.45 12.15 2.91
N LEU A 5 -0.40 11.14 2.78
CA LEU A 5 0.00 9.84 2.25
C LEU A 5 -0.67 9.60 0.91
N SER A 6 0.11 9.14 -0.06
CA SER A 6 -0.38 8.69 -1.37
C SER A 6 -0.12 7.19 -1.48
N LEU A 7 -1.16 6.44 -1.83
CA LEU A 7 -1.07 4.99 -2.01
C LEU A 7 -1.46 4.63 -3.44
N ASP A 8 -0.66 3.76 -4.04
CA ASP A 8 -0.94 3.19 -5.35
C ASP A 8 -0.84 1.66 -5.24
N ILE A 9 -1.96 0.98 -5.41
CA ILE A 9 -2.04 -0.48 -5.35
C ILE A 9 -2.26 -0.98 -6.76
N GLY A 10 -1.17 -1.42 -7.39
CA GLY A 10 -1.19 -1.90 -8.76
C GLY A 10 -0.94 -3.40 -8.87
N THR A 11 -1.01 -3.93 -10.09
CA THR A 11 -0.75 -5.34 -10.34
C THR A 11 0.71 -5.72 -10.13
N SER A 12 1.62 -4.75 -10.19
CA SER A 12 3.06 -4.97 -9.99
C SER A 12 3.51 -4.76 -8.54
N GLY A 13 2.65 -4.25 -7.67
CA GLY A 13 2.98 -4.02 -6.27
C GLY A 13 2.25 -2.83 -5.67
N THR A 14 2.53 -2.57 -4.41
CA THR A 14 1.96 -1.44 -3.67
C THR A 14 3.05 -0.40 -3.40
N ARG A 15 2.73 0.86 -3.66
CA ARG A 15 3.65 1.98 -3.46
C ARG A 15 2.99 3.03 -2.57
N ALA A 16 3.78 3.60 -1.64
CA ALA A 16 3.32 4.70 -0.80
C ALA A 16 4.33 5.84 -0.83
N HIS A 17 3.83 7.06 -0.82
CA HIS A 17 4.63 8.26 -0.67
C HIS A 17 4.14 9.06 0.53
N ALA A 18 5.08 9.58 1.30
CA ALA A 18 4.78 10.61 2.29
C ALA A 18 5.13 11.97 1.68
N VAL A 19 4.18 12.87 1.70
CA VAL A 19 4.28 14.19 1.06
C VAL A 19 4.21 15.26 2.12
N ASP A 20 5.13 16.22 2.10
CA ASP A 20 5.06 17.40 2.94
C ASP A 20 3.97 18.31 2.37
N LEU A 21 2.90 18.52 3.12
CA LEU A 21 1.75 19.31 2.65
C LEU A 21 2.05 20.81 2.54
N SER A 22 3.13 21.28 3.16
CA SER A 22 3.48 22.69 3.07
C SER A 22 4.11 23.07 1.72
N ASN A 23 4.75 22.12 1.03
CA ASN A 23 5.44 22.40 -0.23
C ASN A 23 5.20 21.37 -1.33
N GLY A 24 4.44 20.30 -1.05
CA GLY A 24 4.14 19.25 -2.03
C GLY A 24 5.29 18.31 -2.36
N LYS A 25 6.38 18.35 -1.61
CA LYS A 25 7.54 17.49 -1.88
C LYS A 25 7.37 16.11 -1.27
N ILE A 26 7.80 15.10 -2.02
CA ILE A 26 7.85 13.72 -1.53
C ILE A 26 9.06 13.59 -0.61
N ILE A 27 8.83 13.22 0.64
CA ILE A 27 9.89 13.10 1.65
C ILE A 27 10.26 11.65 1.94
N SER A 28 9.40 10.70 1.59
CA SER A 28 9.69 9.29 1.80
C SER A 28 8.86 8.45 0.83
N THR A 29 9.42 7.33 0.38
CA THR A 29 8.76 6.38 -0.51
C THR A 29 9.02 4.97 -0.01
N ALA A 30 8.00 4.14 -0.01
CA ALA A 30 8.12 2.71 0.27
C ALA A 30 7.31 1.93 -0.76
N MET A 31 7.77 0.73 -1.10
CA MET A 31 7.08 -0.10 -2.09
C MET A 31 7.33 -1.57 -1.84
N THR A 32 6.40 -2.41 -2.30
CA THR A 32 6.60 -3.85 -2.40
C THR A 32 6.97 -4.20 -3.82
N SER A 33 7.66 -5.34 -4.00
CA SER A 33 8.13 -5.77 -5.33
C SER A 33 7.07 -6.51 -6.14
N CYS A 34 5.95 -6.89 -5.53
CA CYS A 34 4.89 -7.64 -6.20
C CYS A 34 3.54 -7.35 -5.54
N HIS A 35 2.48 -7.73 -6.25
CA HIS A 35 1.13 -7.63 -5.69
C HIS A 35 1.00 -8.56 -4.48
N PRO A 36 0.28 -8.15 -3.41
CA PRO A 36 0.15 -8.97 -2.21
C PRO A 36 -0.65 -10.26 -2.42
N LEU A 37 -1.57 -10.27 -3.38
CA LEU A 37 -2.34 -11.47 -3.68
C LEU A 37 -1.56 -12.40 -4.63
N PRO A 38 -1.68 -13.73 -4.47
CA PRO A 38 -0.98 -14.67 -5.34
C PRO A 38 -1.38 -14.53 -6.81
N GLY A 39 -0.44 -14.81 -7.70
CA GLY A 39 -0.68 -14.83 -9.11
C GLY A 39 0.12 -13.78 -9.87
N ALA A 40 0.17 -13.91 -11.19
CA ALA A 40 0.96 -13.06 -12.07
C ALA A 40 0.16 -11.94 -12.72
N ASN A 41 -1.17 -12.00 -12.69
CA ASN A 41 -2.04 -11.03 -13.35
C ASN A 41 -3.34 -10.85 -12.57
N ILE A 42 -4.16 -9.90 -13.03
CA ILE A 42 -5.38 -9.54 -12.30
C ILE A 42 -6.40 -10.69 -12.22
N MET A 43 -6.45 -11.55 -13.24
CA MET A 43 -7.35 -12.71 -13.23
C MET A 43 -6.96 -13.70 -12.14
N ASP A 44 -5.66 -13.92 -11.95
CA ASP A 44 -5.18 -14.77 -10.87
C ASP A 44 -5.53 -14.17 -9.50
N HIS A 45 -5.40 -12.86 -9.34
CA HIS A 45 -5.77 -12.17 -8.10
C HIS A 45 -7.25 -12.32 -7.80
N LEU A 46 -8.12 -12.16 -8.81
CA LEU A 46 -9.56 -12.32 -8.65
C LEU A 46 -9.93 -13.77 -8.31
N THR A 47 -9.30 -14.72 -8.98
CA THR A 47 -9.51 -16.15 -8.69
C THR A 47 -9.15 -16.48 -7.24
N PHE A 48 -8.03 -15.96 -6.76
CA PHE A 48 -7.63 -16.14 -5.37
C PHE A 48 -8.68 -15.56 -4.42
N CYS A 49 -9.16 -14.34 -4.68
CA CYS A 49 -10.18 -13.71 -3.85
C CYS A 49 -11.47 -14.52 -3.79
N ILE A 50 -11.90 -15.09 -4.91
CA ILE A 50 -13.09 -15.93 -4.96
C ILE A 50 -12.89 -17.21 -4.13
N ASN A 51 -11.71 -17.82 -4.22
CA ASN A 51 -11.41 -19.07 -3.54
C ASN A 51 -11.29 -18.94 -2.02
N VAL A 52 -10.67 -17.86 -1.53
CA VAL A 52 -10.43 -17.68 -0.09
C VAL A 52 -11.47 -16.81 0.61
N GLY A 53 -12.26 -16.09 -0.14
CA GLY A 53 -13.27 -15.16 0.38
C GLY A 53 -12.73 -13.75 0.62
N SER A 54 -13.67 -12.79 0.69
CA SER A 54 -13.34 -11.37 0.77
C SER A 54 -12.61 -11.00 2.06
N ASP A 55 -12.92 -11.65 3.19
CA ASP A 55 -12.33 -11.33 4.47
C ASP A 55 -10.82 -11.60 4.49
N ILE A 56 -10.41 -12.75 3.94
CA ILE A 56 -9.00 -13.13 3.87
C ILE A 56 -8.26 -12.24 2.88
N ALA A 57 -8.84 -11.99 1.71
CA ALA A 57 -8.25 -11.10 0.72
C ALA A 57 -8.08 -9.68 1.26
N HIS A 58 -9.09 -9.16 1.96
CA HIS A 58 -9.03 -7.86 2.61
C HIS A 58 -7.88 -7.79 3.64
N ARG A 59 -7.74 -8.82 4.47
CA ARG A 59 -6.69 -8.87 5.47
C ARG A 59 -5.30 -8.83 4.84
N ILE A 60 -5.09 -9.60 3.77
CA ILE A 60 -3.80 -9.61 3.06
C ILE A 60 -3.48 -8.23 2.50
N LEU A 61 -4.46 -7.58 1.87
CA LEU A 61 -4.27 -6.23 1.31
C LEU A 61 -3.96 -5.21 2.41
N MET A 62 -4.69 -5.25 3.52
CA MET A 62 -4.49 -4.31 4.63
C MET A 62 -3.15 -4.53 5.33
N ASP A 63 -2.71 -5.78 5.49
CA ASP A 63 -1.39 -6.07 6.06
C ASP A 63 -0.28 -5.48 5.18
N THR A 64 -0.43 -5.57 3.86
CA THR A 64 0.54 -5.00 2.92
C THR A 64 0.54 -3.47 2.98
N VAL A 65 -0.63 -2.84 2.99
CA VAL A 65 -0.74 -1.38 3.12
C VAL A 65 -0.08 -0.91 4.41
N ASN A 66 -0.38 -1.56 5.53
CA ASN A 66 0.20 -1.20 6.83
C ASN A 66 1.72 -1.39 6.84
N LYS A 67 2.23 -2.44 6.21
CA LYS A 67 3.67 -2.68 6.10
C LYS A 67 4.36 -1.58 5.30
N VAL A 68 3.78 -1.19 4.17
CA VAL A 68 4.33 -0.14 3.32
C VAL A 68 4.33 1.19 4.07
N ILE A 69 3.24 1.51 4.79
CA ILE A 69 3.17 2.73 5.59
C ILE A 69 4.25 2.74 6.68
N ARG A 70 4.45 1.62 7.38
CA ARG A 70 5.50 1.53 8.39
C ARG A 70 6.89 1.74 7.80
N ASN A 71 7.11 1.28 6.58
CA ASN A 71 8.41 1.41 5.91
C ASN A 71 8.69 2.84 5.45
N LEU A 72 7.73 3.74 5.51
CA LEU A 72 7.96 5.17 5.27
C LEU A 72 8.75 5.84 6.39
N HIS A 73 8.74 5.27 7.60
CA HIS A 73 9.48 5.78 8.76
C HIS A 73 9.17 7.23 9.09
N ILE A 74 7.89 7.59 9.03
CA ILE A 74 7.41 8.92 9.39
C ILE A 74 6.58 8.86 10.67
N ASN A 75 6.39 10.02 11.31
CA ASN A 75 5.51 10.12 12.47
C ASN A 75 4.05 10.15 11.99
N LEU A 76 3.34 9.03 12.19
CA LEU A 76 1.96 8.90 11.73
C LEU A 76 0.99 9.87 12.44
N LYS A 77 1.36 10.41 13.59
CA LYS A 77 0.55 11.43 14.28
C LYS A 77 0.51 12.75 13.51
N GLN A 78 1.42 12.97 12.57
CA GLN A 78 1.49 14.17 11.74
C GLN A 78 0.84 13.99 10.37
N VAL A 79 0.21 12.85 10.12
CA VAL A 79 -0.52 12.59 8.88
C VAL A 79 -1.94 13.14 9.00
N GLU A 80 -2.35 13.87 8.00
CA GLU A 80 -3.71 14.37 7.85
C GLU A 80 -4.59 13.41 7.08
#